data_82d91e0c52ee29c3b3ef5b895f940d8b
#
_entry.id   82d91e0c52ee29c3b3ef5b895f940d8b
#
_cell.length_a   1.000
_cell.length_b   1.000
_cell.length_c   1.000
_cell.angle_alpha   90.00
_cell.angle_beta   90.00
_cell.angle_gamma   90.00
#
_symmetry.space_group_name_H-M   'P 1'
#
loop_
_entity.id
_entity.type
_entity.pdbx_description
1 polymer ?
#
loop_
_entity_poly.entity_id
_entity_poly.type
_entity_poly.pdbx_seq_one_letter_code
_entity_poly.pdbx_strand_id
1 'polypeptide(L)'
;TLMVPKMRFLIFSFSFLSILIIADDHAPQPAFPGLIETEVFDLGDNMSMHVERRKSCNEGGVAKHFHPAAGTLVYVLDGQSQSKSSGNWKTYSKNEYWFERSDWVHGGEEDTPQLPEGTCQELLVVRIAETGKDHTVFID
;
A
#
# COMPACT_ATOMS: atom_id res chain seq x y z
N THR A 1 -2.91 31.22 76.54
CA THR A 1 -3.63 30.23 75.71
C THR A 1 -3.20 30.39 74.25
N LEU A 2 -2.28 29.52 73.84
CA LEU A 2 -1.81 29.50 72.46
C LEU A 2 -2.77 28.63 71.63
N MET A 3 -3.36 29.24 70.59
CA MET A 3 -4.10 28.52 69.53
C MET A 3 -3.13 28.00 68.46
N VAL A 4 -3.08 26.68 68.28
CA VAL A 4 -2.34 26.04 67.23
C VAL A 4 -3.28 25.84 66.00
N PRO A 5 -2.94 26.32 64.81
CA PRO A 5 -3.80 26.08 63.67
C PRO A 5 -3.62 24.64 63.16
N LYS A 6 -4.73 23.94 62.91
CA LYS A 6 -4.78 22.62 62.30
C LYS A 6 -4.51 22.74 60.80
N MET A 7 -3.34 22.28 60.38
CA MET A 7 -2.96 22.17 58.99
C MET A 7 -3.67 20.95 58.38
N ARG A 8 -4.63 21.18 57.45
CA ARG A 8 -5.28 20.13 56.67
C ARG A 8 -4.38 19.77 55.50
N PHE A 9 -3.80 18.58 55.54
CA PHE A 9 -3.12 18.00 54.37
C PHE A 9 -4.18 17.56 53.37
N LEU A 10 -4.16 18.20 52.17
CA LEU A 10 -4.92 17.77 51.01
C LEU A 10 -4.07 16.73 50.29
N ILE A 11 -4.46 15.46 50.33
CA ILE A 11 -3.82 14.38 49.59
C ILE A 11 -4.40 14.44 48.16
N PHE A 12 -3.61 14.95 47.20
CA PHE A 12 -3.92 14.83 45.82
C PHE A 12 -3.56 13.40 45.34
N SER A 13 -4.59 12.59 45.13
CA SER A 13 -4.44 11.28 44.50
C SER A 13 -4.28 11.47 43.00
N PHE A 14 -3.06 11.33 42.49
CA PHE A 14 -2.79 11.28 41.07
C PHE A 14 -3.15 9.88 40.56
N SER A 15 -4.32 9.75 39.91
CA SER A 15 -4.66 8.56 39.16
C SER A 15 -3.87 8.57 37.86
N PHE A 16 -2.85 7.72 37.80
CA PHE A 16 -2.15 7.43 36.53
C PHE A 16 -3.10 6.61 35.63
N LEU A 17 -3.67 7.27 34.62
CA LEU A 17 -4.39 6.60 33.56
C LEU A 17 -3.33 5.97 32.65
N SER A 18 -3.07 4.68 32.82
CA SER A 18 -2.20 3.92 31.92
C SER A 18 -2.91 3.77 30.56
N ILE A 19 -2.50 4.56 29.59
CA ILE A 19 -2.90 4.36 28.20
C ILE A 19 -2.16 3.12 27.70
N LEU A 20 -2.89 2.01 27.54
CA LEU A 20 -2.39 0.86 26.80
C LEU A 20 -2.30 1.28 25.32
N ILE A 21 -1.10 1.59 24.89
CA ILE A 21 -0.79 1.67 23.46
C ILE A 21 -0.74 0.22 22.97
N ILE A 22 -1.81 -0.24 22.34
CA ILE A 22 -1.79 -1.48 21.57
C ILE A 22 -0.92 -1.15 20.36
N ALA A 23 0.34 -1.52 20.41
CA ALA A 23 1.18 -1.54 19.22
C ALA A 23 0.56 -2.59 18.29
N ASP A 24 0.02 -2.13 17.18
CA ASP A 24 -0.45 -3.00 16.11
C ASP A 24 0.79 -3.68 15.51
N ASP A 25 1.01 -4.93 15.88
CA ASP A 25 2.18 -5.74 15.50
C ASP A 25 1.98 -6.26 14.07
N HIS A 26 1.66 -5.35 13.14
CA HIS A 26 1.68 -5.66 11.72
C HIS A 26 3.14 -5.66 11.29
N ALA A 27 3.65 -6.84 10.94
CA ALA A 27 4.92 -6.94 10.24
C ALA A 27 4.89 -5.98 9.04
N PRO A 28 5.96 -5.19 8.81
CA PRO A 28 5.98 -4.27 7.68
C PRO A 28 5.71 -5.06 6.40
N GLN A 29 4.64 -4.71 5.71
CA GLN A 29 4.29 -5.31 4.43
C GLN A 29 5.45 -5.10 3.45
N PRO A 30 5.82 -6.10 2.65
CA PRO A 30 6.86 -5.93 1.66
C PRO A 30 6.45 -4.78 0.73
N ALA A 31 7.26 -3.73 0.74
CA ALA A 31 7.00 -2.58 -0.11
C ALA A 31 7.20 -2.98 -1.58
N PHE A 32 6.27 -2.60 -2.45
CA PHE A 32 6.53 -2.67 -3.87
C PHE A 32 7.73 -1.78 -4.21
N PRO A 33 8.70 -2.29 -4.96
CA PRO A 33 9.88 -1.50 -5.30
C PRO A 33 9.48 -0.26 -6.12
N GLY A 34 10.23 0.79 -5.95
CA GLY A 34 10.21 1.96 -6.83
C GLY A 34 9.06 2.94 -6.64
N LEU A 35 8.36 2.95 -5.51
CA LEU A 35 7.38 3.99 -5.22
C LEU A 35 8.07 5.37 -5.17
N ILE A 36 7.61 6.31 -6.02
CA ILE A 36 8.10 7.69 -6.07
C ILE A 36 7.13 8.62 -5.35
N GLU A 37 5.84 8.45 -5.61
CA GLU A 37 4.79 9.37 -5.19
C GLU A 37 3.48 8.62 -4.97
N THR A 38 2.71 9.06 -4.00
CA THR A 38 1.34 8.57 -3.75
C THR A 38 0.44 9.76 -3.46
N GLU A 39 -0.71 9.80 -4.13
CA GLU A 39 -1.82 10.69 -3.82
C GLU A 39 -3.08 9.88 -3.55
N VAL A 40 -3.90 10.35 -2.61
CA VAL A 40 -5.17 9.70 -2.25
C VAL A 40 -6.28 10.73 -2.33
N PHE A 41 -7.31 10.41 -3.09
CA PHE A 41 -8.49 11.25 -3.29
C PHE A 41 -9.70 10.58 -2.64
N ASP A 42 -10.43 11.32 -1.80
CA ASP A 42 -11.71 10.90 -1.27
C ASP A 42 -12.78 10.98 -2.37
N LEU A 43 -13.45 9.88 -2.63
CA LEU A 43 -14.52 9.79 -3.63
C LEU A 43 -15.92 9.85 -3.01
N GLY A 44 -16.04 9.94 -1.67
CA GLY A 44 -17.30 9.77 -0.95
C GLY A 44 -17.68 8.29 -0.82
N ASP A 45 -18.80 8.03 -0.15
CA ASP A 45 -19.38 6.68 0.03
C ASP A 45 -18.37 5.63 0.55
N ASN A 46 -17.44 6.06 1.42
CA ASN A 46 -16.37 5.23 1.97
C ASN A 46 -15.41 4.66 0.91
N MET A 47 -15.23 5.37 -0.21
CA MET A 47 -14.32 4.99 -1.29
C MET A 47 -13.21 6.02 -1.45
N SER A 48 -12.03 5.54 -1.83
CA SER A 48 -10.88 6.38 -2.16
C SER A 48 -10.20 5.91 -3.44
N MET A 49 -9.61 6.87 -4.15
CA MET A 49 -8.76 6.61 -5.31
C MET A 49 -7.30 6.84 -4.91
N HIS A 50 -6.50 5.80 -5.06
CA HIS A 50 -5.07 5.83 -4.83
C HIS A 50 -4.37 5.96 -6.18
N VAL A 51 -3.54 6.98 -6.31
CA VAL A 51 -2.72 7.23 -7.51
C VAL A 51 -1.26 7.13 -7.10
N GLU A 52 -0.56 6.17 -7.66
CA GLU A 52 0.85 5.92 -7.35
C GLU A 52 1.70 6.06 -8.60
N ARG A 53 2.80 6.77 -8.49
CA ARG A 53 3.85 6.80 -9.50
C ARG A 53 5.01 5.93 -9.04
N ARG A 54 5.43 5.01 -9.90
CA ARG A 54 6.46 4.02 -9.61
C ARG A 54 7.51 4.00 -10.70
N LYS A 55 8.77 3.81 -10.29
CA LYS A 55 9.87 3.61 -11.23
C LYS A 55 10.75 2.47 -10.74
N SER A 56 10.93 1.47 -11.55
CA SER A 56 11.77 0.31 -11.24
C SER A 56 12.39 -0.26 -12.51
N CYS A 57 13.46 -1.00 -12.33
CA CYS A 57 14.04 -1.82 -13.39
C CYS A 57 13.76 -3.30 -13.07
N ASN A 58 13.80 -4.16 -14.08
CA ASN A 58 13.56 -5.58 -13.90
C ASN A 58 14.73 -6.21 -13.10
N GLU A 59 14.56 -6.31 -11.79
CA GLU A 59 15.49 -6.91 -10.83
C GLU A 59 14.97 -8.22 -10.25
N GLY A 60 13.91 -8.77 -10.82
CA GLY A 60 13.21 -9.97 -10.34
C GLY A 60 11.70 -9.80 -10.26
N GLY A 61 11.02 -10.84 -9.81
CA GLY A 61 9.57 -10.85 -9.68
C GLY A 61 9.08 -10.04 -8.48
N VAL A 62 7.81 -9.68 -8.53
CA VAL A 62 7.08 -9.11 -7.39
C VAL A 62 6.53 -10.27 -6.54
N ALA A 63 6.48 -10.12 -5.21
CA ALA A 63 5.87 -11.11 -4.33
C ALA A 63 4.42 -11.39 -4.75
N LYS A 64 3.97 -12.62 -4.54
CA LYS A 64 2.62 -13.06 -4.90
C LYS A 64 1.57 -12.26 -4.12
N HIS A 65 0.61 -11.69 -4.83
CA HIS A 65 -0.39 -10.79 -4.22
C HIS A 65 -1.65 -10.66 -5.09
N PHE A 66 -2.65 -9.97 -4.53
CA PHE A 66 -3.81 -9.49 -5.26
C PHE A 66 -4.22 -8.09 -4.74
N HIS A 67 -5.09 -7.43 -5.48
CA HIS A 67 -5.62 -6.11 -5.12
C HIS A 67 -7.10 -6.21 -4.78
N PRO A 68 -7.51 -6.08 -3.49
CA PRO A 68 -8.92 -6.05 -3.10
C PRO A 68 -9.58 -4.69 -3.40
N ALA A 69 -9.12 -4.02 -4.45
CA ALA A 69 -9.71 -2.81 -5.00
C ALA A 69 -10.81 -3.16 -6.00
N ALA A 70 -11.70 -2.23 -6.33
CA ALA A 70 -12.69 -2.42 -7.39
C ALA A 70 -12.03 -2.69 -8.76
N GLY A 71 -10.78 -2.28 -8.91
CA GLY A 71 -9.91 -2.56 -10.04
C GLY A 71 -8.64 -1.73 -9.96
N THR A 72 -7.63 -2.16 -10.67
CA THR A 72 -6.34 -1.48 -10.79
C THR A 72 -6.05 -1.18 -12.24
N LEU A 73 -5.88 0.09 -12.58
CA LEU A 73 -5.37 0.51 -13.88
C LEU A 73 -3.87 0.76 -13.75
N VAL A 74 -3.07 0.17 -14.63
CA VAL A 74 -1.64 0.42 -14.74
C VAL A 74 -1.33 1.00 -16.10
N TYR A 75 -0.74 2.19 -16.12
CA TYR A 75 -0.37 2.92 -17.32
C TYR A 75 1.15 3.09 -17.40
N VAL A 76 1.76 2.78 -18.55
CA VAL A 76 3.20 2.91 -18.76
C VAL A 76 3.52 4.35 -19.16
N LEU A 77 4.16 5.08 -18.26
CA LEU A 77 4.62 6.45 -18.49
C LEU A 77 5.91 6.48 -19.31
N ASP A 78 6.80 5.52 -19.05
CA ASP A 78 8.06 5.37 -19.79
C ASP A 78 8.61 3.94 -19.68
N GLY A 79 9.43 3.54 -20.66
CA GLY A 79 10.02 2.21 -20.72
C GLY A 79 9.05 1.12 -21.16
N GLN A 80 9.22 -0.08 -20.61
CA GLN A 80 8.41 -1.26 -20.95
C GLN A 80 8.09 -2.06 -19.68
N SER A 81 6.90 -2.65 -19.66
CA SER A 81 6.44 -3.57 -18.62
C SER A 81 5.74 -4.77 -19.23
N GLN A 82 5.51 -5.81 -18.42
CA GLN A 82 4.75 -6.98 -18.82
C GLN A 82 3.67 -7.33 -17.82
N SER A 83 2.54 -7.82 -18.32
CA SER A 83 1.45 -8.33 -17.48
C SER A 83 0.77 -9.51 -18.17
N LYS A 84 0.24 -10.45 -17.35
CA LYS A 84 -0.65 -11.53 -17.74
C LYS A 84 -2.12 -11.23 -17.51
N SER A 85 -2.50 -9.99 -17.18
CA SER A 85 -3.89 -9.62 -16.84
C SER A 85 -4.91 -9.98 -17.92
N SER A 86 -4.48 -10.12 -19.17
CA SER A 86 -5.30 -10.57 -20.30
C SER A 86 -5.28 -12.10 -20.54
N GLY A 87 -4.65 -12.88 -19.63
CA GLY A 87 -4.52 -14.34 -19.72
C GLY A 87 -3.17 -14.82 -20.26
N ASN A 88 -2.50 -14.05 -21.09
CA ASN A 88 -1.17 -14.34 -21.62
C ASN A 88 -0.22 -13.18 -21.36
N TRP A 89 1.08 -13.48 -21.34
CA TRP A 89 2.09 -12.43 -21.29
C TRP A 89 1.95 -11.45 -22.45
N LYS A 90 1.81 -10.19 -22.12
CA LYS A 90 1.83 -9.08 -23.07
C LYS A 90 2.80 -8.02 -22.59
N THR A 91 3.64 -7.52 -23.51
CA THR A 91 4.51 -6.37 -23.28
C THR A 91 3.73 -5.10 -23.54
N TYR A 92 3.84 -4.16 -22.64
CA TYR A 92 3.26 -2.83 -22.72
C TYR A 92 4.39 -1.81 -22.76
N SER A 93 4.34 -0.94 -23.73
CA SER A 93 5.30 0.15 -23.94
C SER A 93 4.69 1.48 -23.49
N LYS A 94 5.47 2.54 -23.57
CA LYS A 94 5.02 3.91 -23.26
C LYS A 94 3.68 4.24 -23.92
N ASN A 95 2.77 4.82 -23.12
CA ASN A 95 1.38 5.17 -23.46
C ASN A 95 0.44 3.97 -23.62
N GLU A 96 0.87 2.76 -23.31
CA GLU A 96 -0.02 1.60 -23.20
C GLU A 96 -0.40 1.34 -21.74
N TYR A 97 -1.47 0.57 -21.53
CA TYR A 97 -2.01 0.28 -20.21
C TYR A 97 -2.65 -1.10 -20.16
N TRP A 98 -2.85 -1.61 -18.95
CA TRP A 98 -3.66 -2.79 -18.67
C TRP A 98 -4.52 -2.57 -17.43
N PHE A 99 -5.46 -3.50 -17.25
CA PHE A 99 -6.35 -3.50 -16.10
C PHE A 99 -6.21 -4.82 -15.33
N GLU A 100 -6.18 -4.72 -14.02
CA GLU A 100 -6.12 -5.84 -13.10
C GLU A 100 -7.43 -5.90 -12.30
N ARG A 101 -8.09 -7.07 -12.36
CA ARG A 101 -9.31 -7.31 -11.59
C ARG A 101 -8.98 -7.51 -10.12
N SER A 102 -9.93 -7.23 -9.25
CA SER A 102 -9.77 -7.31 -7.80
C SER A 102 -9.38 -8.71 -7.28
N ASP A 103 -9.83 -9.73 -7.94
CA ASP A 103 -9.64 -11.14 -7.56
C ASP A 103 -8.45 -11.81 -8.26
N TRP A 104 -7.71 -11.08 -9.08
CA TRP A 104 -6.59 -11.63 -9.83
C TRP A 104 -5.34 -11.71 -8.97
N VAL A 105 -4.96 -12.96 -8.65
CA VAL A 105 -3.70 -13.27 -7.96
C VAL A 105 -2.57 -13.30 -8.98
N HIS A 106 -1.50 -12.57 -8.72
CA HIS A 106 -0.35 -12.46 -9.61
C HIS A 106 0.95 -12.22 -8.84
N GLY A 107 2.10 -12.24 -9.55
CA GLY A 107 3.41 -12.23 -8.92
C GLY A 107 3.84 -13.61 -8.41
N GLY A 108 4.95 -13.65 -7.68
CA GLY A 108 5.62 -14.87 -7.28
C GLY A 108 6.55 -15.42 -8.38
N GLU A 109 7.19 -16.54 -8.10
CA GLU A 109 8.18 -17.16 -9.00
C GLU A 109 7.60 -17.58 -10.36
N GLU A 110 6.32 -17.97 -10.36
CA GLU A 110 5.61 -18.43 -11.57
C GLU A 110 5.22 -17.27 -12.51
N ASP A 111 5.25 -16.05 -12.03
CA ASP A 111 4.82 -14.84 -12.73
C ASP A 111 5.96 -13.82 -12.89
N THR A 112 7.16 -14.29 -13.05
CA THR A 112 8.31 -13.42 -13.31
C THR A 112 8.25 -12.88 -14.75
N PRO A 113 8.27 -11.55 -14.94
CA PRO A 113 8.34 -10.95 -16.25
C PRO A 113 9.56 -11.42 -17.06
N GLN A 114 9.38 -11.63 -18.35
CA GLN A 114 10.42 -12.13 -19.25
C GLN A 114 11.15 -11.04 -20.01
N LEU A 115 11.06 -9.81 -19.56
CA LEU A 115 11.85 -8.72 -20.12
C LEU A 115 13.33 -8.90 -19.77
N PRO A 116 14.25 -8.44 -20.64
CA PRO A 116 15.67 -8.47 -20.35
C PRO A 116 15.99 -7.82 -19.01
N GLU A 117 16.99 -8.36 -18.32
CA GLU A 117 17.52 -7.76 -17.09
C GLU A 117 17.90 -6.30 -17.35
N GLY A 118 17.60 -5.43 -16.40
CA GLY A 118 17.84 -3.99 -16.50
C GLY A 118 16.83 -3.22 -17.36
N THR A 119 15.81 -3.89 -17.94
CA THR A 119 14.69 -3.16 -18.56
C THR A 119 13.96 -2.35 -17.49
N CYS A 120 13.91 -1.03 -17.68
CA CYS A 120 13.29 -0.12 -16.72
C CYS A 120 11.88 0.29 -17.18
N GLN A 121 11.07 0.65 -16.20
CA GLN A 121 9.71 1.12 -16.41
C GLN A 121 9.38 2.27 -15.46
N GLU A 122 8.53 3.17 -15.89
CA GLU A 122 7.85 4.15 -15.06
C GLU A 122 6.35 3.99 -15.25
N LEU A 123 5.63 3.79 -14.16
CA LEU A 123 4.22 3.43 -14.17
C LEU A 123 3.40 4.46 -13.38
N LEU A 124 2.19 4.72 -13.88
CA LEU A 124 1.11 5.31 -13.11
C LEU A 124 0.13 4.19 -12.75
N VAL A 125 -0.10 3.98 -11.46
CA VAL A 125 -1.00 2.95 -10.95
C VAL A 125 -2.16 3.61 -10.24
N VAL A 126 -3.38 3.33 -10.69
CA VAL A 126 -4.61 3.90 -10.15
C VAL A 126 -5.48 2.78 -9.59
N ARG A 127 -5.83 2.87 -8.30
CA ARG A 127 -6.72 1.92 -7.61
C ARG A 127 -7.88 2.64 -6.97
N ILE A 128 -9.07 2.06 -7.07
CA ILE A 128 -10.25 2.51 -6.32
C ILE A 128 -10.56 1.44 -5.28
N ALA A 129 -10.52 1.81 -4.01
CA ALA A 129 -10.67 0.90 -2.88
C ALA A 129 -11.52 1.52 -1.77
N GLU A 130 -11.98 0.69 -0.84
CA GLU A 130 -12.61 1.17 0.39
C GLU A 130 -11.59 1.99 1.20
N THR A 131 -12.04 3.14 1.71
CA THR A 131 -11.21 4.03 2.53
C THR A 131 -10.69 3.30 3.77
N GLY A 132 -9.38 3.38 4.01
CA GLY A 132 -8.71 2.75 5.16
C GLY A 132 -8.53 1.24 5.06
N LYS A 133 -8.82 0.62 3.91
CA LYS A 133 -8.51 -0.78 3.64
C LYS A 133 -7.20 -0.92 2.86
N ASP A 134 -6.53 -2.04 3.08
CA ASP A 134 -5.37 -2.40 2.27
C ASP A 134 -5.80 -2.61 0.82
N HIS A 135 -5.14 -1.95 -0.11
CA HIS A 135 -5.37 -2.10 -1.54
C HIS A 135 -4.42 -3.11 -2.20
N THR A 136 -3.58 -3.77 -1.41
CA THR A 136 -2.68 -4.84 -1.83
C THR A 136 -2.57 -5.85 -0.69
N VAL A 137 -2.80 -7.11 -0.98
CA VAL A 137 -2.68 -8.23 -0.03
C VAL A 137 -1.67 -9.21 -0.57
N PHE A 138 -0.58 -9.41 0.17
CA PHE A 138 0.41 -10.44 -0.13
C PHE A 138 -0.05 -11.79 0.38
N ILE A 139 0.28 -12.83 -0.35
CA ILE A 139 -0.06 -14.23 -0.02
C ILE A 139 1.20 -15.09 -0.12
N ASP A 140 1.31 -16.03 0.81
CA ASP A 140 2.41 -17.01 0.88
C ASP A 140 2.30 -18.11 -0.18
#